data_7b889ab83921ae987bd3455fd5198644
#
_entry.id   7b889ab83921ae987bd3455fd5198644
#
_cell.length_a   1.000
_cell.length_b   1.000
_cell.length_c   1.000
_cell.angle_alpha   90.00
_cell.angle_beta   90.00
_cell.angle_gamma   90.00
#
_symmetry.space_group_name_H-M   'P 1'
#
loop_
_entity.id
_entity.type
_entity.pdbx_description
1 polymer ?
#
loop_
_entity_poly.entity_id
_entity_poly.type
_entity_poly.pdbx_seq_one_letter_code
_entity_poly.pdbx_strand_id
1 'polypeptide(L)'
;ATHGAGIHPGHVKDVIGITKAYITRVGHGAMPTELDDEAGEHMGTVGKEFGTTTGRKRRCGWFDAVVMRQAQRINGFTGLALTKLDVLGGLEELKICVAYELDGKEITELPSTASALARCKPVYITMPGFPELPLSEWLAMAVHANESGKGIAVLPAAAQQYIAKLEALVGVPCTSVGVGPDRDATIDCV
;
A
#
# COMPACT_ATOMS: atom_id res chain seq x y z
N ALA A 1 -11.11 -4.73 19.40
CA ALA A 1 -11.64 -3.39 19.72
C ALA A 1 -13.04 -3.50 20.35
N THR A 2 -13.98 -4.20 19.74
CA THR A 2 -15.40 -4.29 20.19
C THR A 2 -15.55 -4.79 21.62
N HIS A 3 -14.84 -5.86 22.01
CA HIS A 3 -14.90 -6.38 23.39
C HIS A 3 -14.35 -5.38 24.42
N GLY A 4 -13.24 -4.73 24.11
CA GLY A 4 -12.65 -3.73 25.03
C GLY A 4 -13.46 -2.45 25.15
N ALA A 5 -14.24 -2.11 24.13
CA ALA A 5 -15.13 -0.94 24.12
C ALA A 5 -16.55 -1.24 24.61
N GLY A 6 -16.88 -2.52 24.87
CA GLY A 6 -18.23 -2.91 25.26
C GLY A 6 -19.27 -2.75 24.14
N ILE A 7 -18.81 -2.73 22.87
CA ILE A 7 -19.69 -2.55 21.71
C ILE A 7 -20.00 -3.91 21.10
N HIS A 8 -21.25 -4.15 20.78
CA HIS A 8 -21.64 -5.38 20.07
C HIS A 8 -21.01 -5.38 18.66
N PRO A 9 -20.33 -6.48 18.22
CA PRO A 9 -19.68 -6.55 16.92
C PRO A 9 -20.55 -6.17 15.73
N GLY A 10 -21.83 -6.47 15.76
CA GLY A 10 -22.80 -6.12 14.72
C GLY A 10 -23.08 -4.62 14.56
N HIS A 11 -22.55 -3.76 15.46
CA HIS A 11 -22.63 -2.30 15.32
C HIS A 11 -21.47 -1.75 14.47
N VAL A 12 -20.42 -2.53 14.25
CA VAL A 12 -19.32 -2.17 13.34
C VAL A 12 -19.76 -2.52 11.93
N LYS A 13 -20.03 -1.51 11.11
CA LYS A 13 -20.47 -1.68 9.73
C LYS A 13 -19.30 -1.71 8.77
N ASP A 14 -18.31 -0.85 9.02
CA ASP A 14 -17.16 -0.67 8.14
C ASP A 14 -15.86 -0.93 8.90
N VAL A 15 -14.97 -1.67 8.26
CA VAL A 15 -13.60 -1.93 8.73
C VAL A 15 -12.66 -1.48 7.63
N ILE A 16 -12.03 -0.33 7.84
CA ILE A 16 -11.11 0.25 6.86
C ILE A 16 -9.68 -0.18 7.15
N GLY A 17 -9.09 -0.88 6.19
CA GLY A 17 -7.68 -1.26 6.23
C GLY A 17 -6.79 -0.10 5.76
N ILE A 18 -5.92 0.43 6.62
CA ILE A 18 -4.96 1.46 6.23
C ILE A 18 -3.70 0.77 5.70
N THR A 19 -3.31 1.10 4.48
CA THR A 19 -2.10 0.59 3.84
C THR A 19 -1.37 1.70 3.08
N LYS A 20 -0.06 1.54 2.91
CA LYS A 20 0.70 2.38 1.97
C LYS A 20 0.63 1.79 0.56
N ALA A 21 0.92 2.60 -0.45
CA ALA A 21 1.08 2.13 -1.82
C ALA A 21 2.32 1.21 -2.03
N TYR A 22 3.17 1.09 -1.03
CA TYR A 22 4.31 0.19 -0.91
C TYR A 22 4.37 -0.31 0.53
N ILE A 23 5.26 -1.25 0.88
CA ILE A 23 5.36 -1.71 2.26
C ILE A 23 6.61 -1.20 2.96
N THR A 24 6.52 -1.03 4.27
CA THR A 24 7.66 -0.70 5.12
C THR A 24 7.69 -1.56 6.36
N ARG A 25 8.89 -1.85 6.85
CA ARG A 25 9.08 -2.60 8.10
C ARG A 25 10.16 -1.97 8.97
N VAL A 26 9.91 -1.98 10.27
CA VAL A 26 10.89 -1.64 11.31
C VAL A 26 11.42 -2.93 11.92
N GLY A 27 12.73 -3.00 12.15
CA GLY A 27 13.37 -4.12 12.81
C GLY A 27 13.59 -5.35 11.92
N HIS A 28 14.00 -6.44 12.57
CA HIS A 28 14.37 -7.69 11.91
C HIS A 28 13.16 -8.55 11.55
N GLY A 29 13.38 -9.54 10.71
CA GLY A 29 12.39 -10.52 10.27
C GLY A 29 12.20 -10.51 8.76
N ALA A 30 11.53 -11.54 8.26
CA ALA A 30 11.33 -11.75 6.83
C ALA A 30 10.46 -10.65 6.21
N MET A 31 10.90 -10.16 5.06
CA MET A 31 10.21 -9.20 4.22
C MET A 31 10.52 -9.57 2.76
N PRO A 32 9.78 -10.51 2.16
CA PRO A 32 10.12 -11.06 0.85
C PRO A 32 10.23 -10.02 -0.26
N THR A 33 9.48 -8.91 -0.15
CA THR A 33 9.46 -7.81 -1.13
C THR A 33 10.44 -6.69 -0.80
N GLU A 34 11.34 -6.86 0.17
CA GLU A 34 12.35 -5.86 0.52
C GLU A 34 13.24 -5.51 -0.66
N LEU A 35 13.61 -4.25 -0.75
CA LEU A 35 14.43 -3.67 -1.81
C LEU A 35 15.68 -3.03 -1.22
N ASP A 36 16.83 -3.46 -1.73
CA ASP A 36 18.15 -2.89 -1.46
C ASP A 36 18.70 -2.18 -2.72
N ASP A 37 17.81 -1.70 -3.59
CA ASP A 37 18.10 -1.05 -4.87
C ASP A 37 17.67 0.42 -4.89
N GLU A 38 17.79 1.06 -6.05
CA GLU A 38 17.42 2.46 -6.27
C GLU A 38 15.94 2.74 -5.96
N ALA A 39 15.03 1.79 -6.25
CA ALA A 39 13.62 1.95 -5.94
C ALA A 39 13.36 1.92 -4.42
N GLY A 40 14.05 1.05 -3.68
CA GLY A 40 14.01 1.02 -2.22
C GLY A 40 14.55 2.30 -1.58
N GLU A 41 15.64 2.85 -2.14
CA GLU A 41 16.21 4.12 -1.70
C GLU A 41 15.27 5.30 -1.99
N HIS A 42 14.66 5.32 -3.17
CA HIS A 42 13.65 6.32 -3.55
C HIS A 42 12.47 6.31 -2.55
N MET A 43 11.86 5.15 -2.32
CA MET A 43 10.77 5.01 -1.34
C MET A 43 11.18 5.47 0.07
N GLY A 44 12.40 5.14 0.49
CA GLY A 44 12.94 5.52 1.78
C GLY A 44 13.11 7.02 1.94
N THR A 45 13.65 7.67 0.93
CA THR A 45 14.03 9.09 0.93
C THR A 45 12.83 9.99 0.68
N VAL A 46 12.11 9.79 -0.43
CA VAL A 46 10.91 10.56 -0.80
C VAL A 46 9.79 10.33 0.21
N GLY A 47 9.61 9.07 0.60
CA GLY A 47 8.63 8.68 1.62
C GLY A 47 9.00 9.10 3.05
N LYS A 48 10.21 9.61 3.29
CA LYS A 48 10.73 9.96 4.63
C LYS A 48 10.54 8.81 5.62
N GLU A 49 10.92 7.60 5.19
CA GLU A 49 10.69 6.38 5.95
C GLU A 49 11.74 6.19 7.05
N PHE A 50 11.56 6.99 8.12
CA PHE A 50 12.38 6.96 9.33
C PHE A 50 11.49 6.80 10.56
N GLY A 51 12.01 6.15 11.58
CA GLY A 51 11.32 6.02 12.86
C GLY A 51 11.26 7.38 13.56
N THR A 52 10.06 7.82 13.93
CA THR A 52 9.84 9.15 14.53
C THR A 52 10.67 9.37 15.79
N THR A 53 10.82 8.36 16.65
CA THR A 53 11.55 8.46 17.92
C THR A 53 13.03 8.17 17.77
N THR A 54 13.39 7.18 16.96
CA THR A 54 14.77 6.68 16.87
C THR A 54 15.55 7.17 15.66
N GLY A 55 14.89 7.81 14.69
CA GLY A 55 15.50 8.20 13.41
C GLY A 55 15.96 7.02 12.54
N ARG A 56 15.73 5.77 12.98
CA ARG A 56 16.18 4.60 12.24
C ARG A 56 15.44 4.48 10.90
N LYS A 57 16.19 4.26 9.81
CA LYS A 57 15.65 3.99 8.48
C LYS A 57 14.75 2.75 8.52
N ARG A 58 13.58 2.84 7.91
CA ARG A 58 12.69 1.70 7.69
C ARG A 58 13.13 0.97 6.43
N ARG A 59 12.99 -0.34 6.45
CA ARG A 59 13.13 -1.20 5.27
C ARG A 59 11.93 -0.95 4.37
N CYS A 60 12.15 -0.76 3.07
CA CYS A 60 11.11 -0.50 2.08
C CYS A 60 11.01 -1.67 1.10
N GLY A 61 9.85 -1.88 0.54
CA GLY A 61 9.62 -2.93 -0.45
C GLY A 61 8.36 -2.69 -1.26
N TRP A 62 8.24 -3.40 -2.39
CA TRP A 62 7.05 -3.35 -3.22
C TRP A 62 5.80 -3.82 -2.47
N PHE A 63 4.63 -3.33 -2.89
CA PHE A 63 3.35 -3.74 -2.33
C PHE A 63 3.19 -5.26 -2.38
N ASP A 64 2.77 -5.85 -1.28
CA ASP A 64 2.63 -7.30 -1.11
C ASP A 64 1.15 -7.69 -1.00
N ALA A 65 0.58 -8.12 -2.13
CA ALA A 65 -0.80 -8.52 -2.17
C ALA A 65 -1.06 -9.86 -1.44
N VAL A 66 -0.03 -10.70 -1.24
CA VAL A 66 -0.17 -11.94 -0.45
C VAL A 66 -0.44 -11.60 1.01
N VAL A 67 0.36 -10.69 1.58
CA VAL A 67 0.15 -10.19 2.96
C VAL A 67 -1.19 -9.47 3.08
N MET A 68 -1.56 -8.63 2.09
CA MET A 68 -2.79 -7.87 2.14
C MET A 68 -4.05 -8.75 2.05
N ARG A 69 -4.05 -9.79 1.21
CA ARG A 69 -5.14 -10.78 1.19
C ARG A 69 -5.31 -11.49 2.53
N GLN A 70 -4.19 -11.85 3.17
CA GLN A 70 -4.22 -12.44 4.51
C GLN A 70 -4.79 -11.46 5.55
N ALA A 71 -4.35 -10.19 5.50
CA ALA A 71 -4.86 -9.14 6.39
C ALA A 71 -6.36 -8.89 6.18
N GLN A 72 -6.81 -8.82 4.92
CA GLN A 72 -8.23 -8.68 4.58
C GLN A 72 -9.05 -9.84 5.15
N ARG A 73 -8.63 -11.08 4.94
CA ARG A 73 -9.33 -12.27 5.42
C ARG A 73 -9.45 -12.32 6.94
N ILE A 74 -8.40 -11.90 7.68
CA ILE A 74 -8.39 -11.92 9.15
C ILE A 74 -9.24 -10.78 9.73
N ASN A 75 -9.16 -9.59 9.13
CA ASN A 75 -9.79 -8.39 9.69
C ASN A 75 -11.16 -8.07 9.08
N GLY A 76 -11.52 -8.69 7.96
CA GLY A 76 -12.80 -8.43 7.28
C GLY A 76 -12.90 -6.99 6.77
N PHE A 77 -11.85 -6.49 6.11
CA PHE A 77 -11.89 -5.13 5.56
C PHE A 77 -13.06 -4.97 4.58
N THR A 78 -13.81 -3.88 4.72
CA THR A 78 -14.85 -3.44 3.79
C THR A 78 -14.33 -2.41 2.79
N GLY A 79 -13.18 -1.80 3.09
CA GLY A 79 -12.49 -0.84 2.23
C GLY A 79 -11.04 -0.62 2.64
N LEU A 80 -10.27 0.04 1.78
CA LEU A 80 -8.88 0.42 2.02
C LEU A 80 -8.73 1.94 2.01
N ALA A 81 -7.95 2.45 2.95
CA ALA A 81 -7.35 3.77 2.88
C ALA A 81 -5.90 3.62 2.39
N LEU A 82 -5.67 3.88 1.10
CA LEU A 82 -4.35 3.80 0.48
C LEU A 82 -3.61 5.11 0.74
N THR A 83 -2.40 5.04 1.28
CA THR A 83 -1.60 6.23 1.60
C THR A 83 -0.28 6.25 0.84
N LYS A 84 0.34 7.43 0.73
CA LYS A 84 1.67 7.61 0.14
C LYS A 84 1.78 7.16 -1.32
N LEU A 85 0.73 7.35 -2.10
CA LEU A 85 0.76 7.07 -3.52
C LEU A 85 1.76 8.00 -4.24
N ASP A 86 1.82 9.25 -3.84
CA ASP A 86 2.75 10.29 -4.30
C ASP A 86 4.21 9.85 -4.28
N VAL A 87 4.59 9.04 -3.31
CA VAL A 87 5.97 8.55 -3.14
C VAL A 87 6.44 7.65 -4.29
N LEU A 88 5.52 7.00 -4.98
CA LEU A 88 5.85 6.14 -6.14
C LEU A 88 6.05 6.95 -7.45
N GLY A 89 5.76 8.25 -7.43
CA GLY A 89 6.04 9.13 -8.57
C GLY A 89 7.53 9.19 -8.90
N GLY A 90 7.85 9.21 -10.21
CA GLY A 90 9.22 9.21 -10.71
C GLY A 90 9.84 7.83 -10.95
N LEU A 91 9.21 6.76 -10.46
CA LEU A 91 9.63 5.40 -10.79
C LEU A 91 9.12 5.01 -12.18
N GLU A 92 9.98 4.44 -13.02
CA GLU A 92 9.62 4.01 -14.38
C GLU A 92 8.64 2.83 -14.37
N GLU A 93 8.84 1.91 -13.42
CA GLU A 93 8.02 0.71 -13.24
C GLU A 93 7.59 0.57 -11.80
N LEU A 94 6.39 0.07 -11.58
CA LEU A 94 5.87 -0.34 -10.28
C LEU A 94 5.68 -1.84 -10.25
N LYS A 95 6.04 -2.49 -9.14
CA LYS A 95 5.84 -3.93 -9.00
C LYS A 95 4.89 -4.24 -7.84
N ILE A 96 4.08 -5.28 -8.02
CA ILE A 96 3.18 -5.79 -7.01
C ILE A 96 3.47 -7.28 -6.84
N CYS A 97 3.78 -7.70 -5.64
CA CYS A 97 3.95 -9.12 -5.32
C CYS A 97 2.58 -9.79 -5.26
N VAL A 98 2.37 -10.77 -6.13
CA VAL A 98 1.08 -11.49 -6.26
C VAL A 98 1.12 -12.91 -5.71
N ALA A 99 2.33 -13.50 -5.60
CA ALA A 99 2.58 -14.83 -5.10
C ALA A 99 4.01 -14.91 -4.54
N TYR A 100 4.34 -16.01 -3.90
CA TYR A 100 5.72 -16.35 -3.52
C TYR A 100 6.14 -17.67 -4.17
N GLU A 101 7.40 -17.78 -4.51
CA GLU A 101 8.06 -19.05 -4.73
C GLU A 101 8.64 -19.53 -3.40
N LEU A 102 8.21 -20.69 -2.91
CA LEU A 102 8.73 -21.36 -1.71
C LEU A 102 9.16 -22.78 -2.07
N ASP A 103 10.46 -23.05 -1.92
CA ASP A 103 11.05 -24.37 -2.16
C ASP A 103 10.68 -24.96 -3.56
N GLY A 104 10.69 -24.09 -4.60
CA GLY A 104 10.39 -24.45 -5.98
C GLY A 104 8.90 -24.57 -6.32
N LYS A 105 8.01 -24.15 -5.41
CA LYS A 105 6.55 -24.11 -5.65
C LYS A 105 6.03 -22.69 -5.52
N GLU A 106 5.19 -22.28 -6.43
CA GLU A 106 4.44 -21.04 -6.31
C GLU A 106 3.29 -21.21 -5.31
N ILE A 107 3.19 -20.26 -4.38
CA ILE A 107 2.13 -20.21 -3.37
C ILE A 107 1.51 -18.81 -3.37
N THR A 108 0.20 -18.73 -3.21
CA THR A 108 -0.57 -17.47 -3.13
C THR A 108 -1.01 -17.12 -1.71
N GLU A 109 -0.73 -18.02 -0.77
CA GLU A 109 -1.04 -17.88 0.65
C GLU A 109 0.21 -17.55 1.47
N LEU A 110 0.02 -16.77 2.53
CA LEU A 110 1.11 -16.44 3.45
C LEU A 110 1.53 -17.69 4.23
N PRO A 111 2.84 -18.05 4.26
CA PRO A 111 3.32 -19.17 5.05
C PRO A 111 3.05 -18.99 6.54
N SER A 112 2.74 -20.08 7.23
CA SER A 112 2.38 -20.07 8.65
C SER A 112 3.58 -19.86 9.59
N THR A 113 4.82 -20.00 9.10
CA THR A 113 6.03 -19.87 9.92
C THR A 113 6.96 -18.79 9.39
N ALA A 114 7.64 -18.09 10.31
CA ALA A 114 8.62 -17.06 9.96
C ALA A 114 9.81 -17.65 9.16
N SER A 115 10.21 -18.90 9.44
CA SER A 115 11.29 -19.57 8.72
C SER A 115 10.91 -19.91 7.27
N ALA A 116 9.66 -20.27 7.00
CA ALA A 116 9.17 -20.47 5.65
C ALA A 116 9.07 -19.14 4.90
N LEU A 117 8.53 -18.11 5.55
CA LEU A 117 8.45 -16.76 4.96
C LEU A 117 9.83 -16.21 4.59
N ALA A 118 10.85 -16.48 5.40
CA ALA A 118 12.23 -16.05 5.12
C ALA A 118 12.87 -16.71 3.89
N ARG A 119 12.32 -17.84 3.42
CA ARG A 119 12.77 -18.50 2.18
C ARG A 119 11.94 -18.14 0.96
N CYS A 120 10.85 -17.41 1.15
CA CYS A 120 9.99 -16.98 0.05
C CYS A 120 10.71 -15.99 -0.86
N LYS A 121 10.59 -16.21 -2.16
CA LYS A 121 10.96 -15.26 -3.19
C LYS A 121 9.68 -14.64 -3.77
N PRO A 122 9.60 -13.32 -3.90
CA PRO A 122 8.40 -12.68 -4.41
C PRO A 122 8.23 -12.93 -5.91
N VAL A 123 7.00 -13.21 -6.34
CA VAL A 123 6.58 -13.25 -7.74
C VAL A 123 5.84 -11.96 -8.03
N TYR A 124 6.36 -11.17 -8.96
CA TYR A 124 5.85 -9.85 -9.27
C TYR A 124 5.06 -9.79 -10.56
N ILE A 125 4.06 -8.93 -10.58
CA ILE A 125 3.57 -8.30 -11.80
C ILE A 125 4.20 -6.91 -11.89
N THR A 126 4.50 -6.47 -13.12
CA THR A 126 5.05 -5.13 -13.41
C THR A 126 3.98 -4.28 -14.04
N MET A 127 3.91 -3.02 -13.60
CA MET A 127 2.99 -2.01 -14.10
C MET A 127 3.77 -0.76 -14.50
N PRO A 128 3.26 0.07 -15.42
CA PRO A 128 3.90 1.35 -15.75
C PRO A 128 3.92 2.26 -14.52
N GLY A 129 5.01 2.98 -14.34
CA GLY A 129 5.11 4.05 -13.37
C GLY A 129 4.38 5.31 -13.82
N PHE A 130 4.41 6.34 -13.00
CA PHE A 130 3.85 7.65 -13.29
C PHE A 130 4.85 8.75 -12.95
N PRO A 131 4.72 9.95 -13.57
CA PRO A 131 5.71 11.00 -13.41
C PRO A 131 5.85 11.45 -11.96
N GLU A 132 7.04 11.90 -11.62
CA GLU A 132 7.26 12.68 -10.40
C GLU A 132 6.53 14.01 -10.52
N LEU A 133 5.72 14.34 -9.55
CA LEU A 133 4.98 15.59 -9.46
C LEU A 133 5.28 16.30 -8.14
N PRO A 134 5.35 17.64 -8.14
CA PRO A 134 5.49 18.40 -6.89
C PRO A 134 4.31 18.14 -5.96
N LEU A 135 4.54 18.22 -4.65
CA LEU A 135 3.48 18.06 -3.64
C LEU A 135 2.32 19.04 -3.84
N SER A 136 2.59 20.25 -4.38
CA SER A 136 1.54 21.23 -4.71
C SER A 136 0.59 20.75 -5.80
N GLU A 137 1.06 19.99 -6.78
CA GLU A 137 0.21 19.41 -7.82
C GLU A 137 -0.61 18.24 -7.29
N TRP A 138 -0.02 17.37 -6.47
CA TRP A 138 -0.75 16.32 -5.78
C TRP A 138 -1.88 16.89 -4.91
N LEU A 139 -1.58 17.95 -4.14
CA LEU A 139 -2.58 18.64 -3.32
C LEU A 139 -3.68 19.25 -4.17
N ALA A 140 -3.33 19.94 -5.26
CA ALA A 140 -4.32 20.55 -6.16
C ALA A 140 -5.23 19.49 -6.80
N MET A 141 -4.69 18.33 -7.18
CA MET A 141 -5.49 17.20 -7.66
C MET A 141 -6.44 16.67 -6.58
N ALA A 142 -5.98 16.51 -5.34
CA ALA A 142 -6.85 16.05 -4.26
C ALA A 142 -8.00 17.00 -3.97
N VAL A 143 -7.73 18.32 -3.88
CA VAL A 143 -8.76 19.34 -3.70
C VAL A 143 -9.76 19.30 -4.86
N HIS A 144 -9.26 19.30 -6.11
CA HIS A 144 -10.12 19.22 -7.29
C HIS A 144 -10.97 17.94 -7.34
N ALA A 145 -10.40 16.80 -6.95
CA ALA A 145 -11.11 15.52 -6.88
C ALA A 145 -12.33 15.61 -5.97
N ASN A 146 -12.13 16.13 -4.77
CA ASN A 146 -13.15 16.21 -3.73
C ASN A 146 -14.21 17.27 -4.08
N GLU A 147 -13.81 18.45 -4.59
CA GLU A 147 -14.74 19.51 -5.00
C GLU A 147 -15.60 19.10 -6.20
N SER A 148 -15.04 18.38 -7.17
CA SER A 148 -15.72 17.97 -8.39
C SER A 148 -16.45 16.63 -8.28
N GLY A 149 -16.22 15.85 -7.21
CA GLY A 149 -16.74 14.50 -7.06
C GLY A 149 -16.15 13.48 -8.05
N LYS A 150 -14.99 13.79 -8.67
CA LYS A 150 -14.36 12.93 -9.67
C LYS A 150 -13.52 11.79 -9.07
N GLY A 151 -13.26 11.87 -7.75
CA GLY A 151 -12.43 10.87 -7.06
C GLY A 151 -11.07 10.68 -7.75
N ILE A 152 -10.62 9.44 -7.87
CA ILE A 152 -9.31 9.10 -8.46
C ILE A 152 -9.18 9.39 -9.96
N ALA A 153 -10.26 9.74 -10.67
CA ALA A 153 -10.20 10.03 -12.11
C ALA A 153 -9.35 11.28 -12.47
N VAL A 154 -9.00 12.10 -11.47
CA VAL A 154 -8.10 13.25 -11.64
C VAL A 154 -6.62 12.86 -11.65
N LEU A 155 -6.28 11.66 -11.16
CA LEU A 155 -4.89 11.17 -11.05
C LEU A 155 -4.33 10.78 -12.42
N PRO A 156 -2.98 10.70 -12.57
CA PRO A 156 -2.36 10.12 -13.75
C PRO A 156 -2.92 8.71 -14.04
N ALA A 157 -3.10 8.39 -15.32
CA ALA A 157 -3.74 7.13 -15.74
C ALA A 157 -3.04 5.88 -15.16
N ALA A 158 -1.69 5.88 -15.08
CA ALA A 158 -0.94 4.78 -14.49
C ALA A 158 -1.19 4.63 -12.98
N ALA A 159 -1.37 5.75 -12.27
CA ALA A 159 -1.73 5.73 -10.85
C ALA A 159 -3.14 5.16 -10.63
N GLN A 160 -4.11 5.53 -11.48
CA GLN A 160 -5.45 4.94 -11.48
C GLN A 160 -5.41 3.43 -11.72
N GLN A 161 -4.63 2.98 -12.71
CA GLN A 161 -4.45 1.56 -13.01
C GLN A 161 -3.81 0.80 -11.85
N TYR A 162 -2.84 1.41 -11.18
CA TYR A 162 -2.21 0.84 -9.99
C TYR A 162 -3.23 0.62 -8.87
N ILE A 163 -4.03 1.64 -8.53
CA ILE A 163 -5.10 1.53 -7.52
C ILE A 163 -6.08 0.42 -7.88
N ALA A 164 -6.62 0.44 -9.11
CA ALA A 164 -7.56 -0.57 -9.58
C ALA A 164 -6.98 -1.99 -9.51
N LYS A 165 -5.67 -2.13 -9.77
CA LYS A 165 -4.99 -3.42 -9.65
C LYS A 165 -4.88 -3.88 -8.19
N LEU A 166 -4.59 -2.98 -7.25
CA LEU A 166 -4.58 -3.29 -5.82
C LEU A 166 -5.96 -3.74 -5.34
N GLU A 167 -7.02 -3.02 -5.70
CA GLU A 167 -8.41 -3.37 -5.39
C GLU A 167 -8.76 -4.79 -5.88
N ALA A 168 -8.44 -5.08 -7.14
CA ALA A 168 -8.69 -6.40 -7.75
C ALA A 168 -7.93 -7.52 -7.05
N LEU A 169 -6.68 -7.26 -6.60
CA LEU A 169 -5.85 -8.25 -5.92
C LEU A 169 -6.23 -8.49 -4.47
N VAL A 170 -6.72 -7.46 -3.78
CA VAL A 170 -7.09 -7.53 -2.35
C VAL A 170 -8.57 -7.89 -2.18
N GLY A 171 -9.40 -7.57 -3.17
CA GLY A 171 -10.83 -7.89 -3.21
C GLY A 171 -11.71 -6.90 -2.43
N VAL A 172 -11.21 -5.67 -2.17
CA VAL A 172 -11.97 -4.59 -1.53
C VAL A 172 -11.65 -3.24 -2.18
N PRO A 173 -12.60 -2.29 -2.23
CA PRO A 173 -12.38 -0.99 -2.85
C PRO A 173 -11.47 -0.10 -2.01
N CYS A 174 -10.76 0.82 -2.65
CA CYS A 174 -10.13 1.96 -1.97
C CYS A 174 -11.22 3.00 -1.67
N THR A 175 -11.41 3.32 -0.42
CA THR A 175 -12.36 4.35 0.04
C THR A 175 -11.73 5.73 0.10
N SER A 176 -10.40 5.77 0.26
CA SER A 176 -9.63 7.02 0.20
C SER A 176 -8.20 6.78 -0.27
N VAL A 177 -7.61 7.78 -0.91
CA VAL A 177 -6.23 7.74 -1.42
C VAL A 177 -5.48 8.98 -0.96
N GLY A 178 -4.44 8.79 -0.14
CA GLY A 178 -3.52 9.83 0.30
C GLY A 178 -2.39 10.05 -0.71
N VAL A 179 -2.24 11.28 -1.18
CA VAL A 179 -1.28 11.73 -2.19
C VAL A 179 -0.31 12.79 -1.65
N GLY A 180 -0.15 12.85 -0.34
CA GLY A 180 0.78 13.77 0.32
C GLY A 180 0.63 13.73 1.84
N PRO A 181 1.47 14.47 2.57
CA PRO A 181 1.46 14.50 4.03
C PRO A 181 0.38 15.42 4.63
N ASP A 182 -0.20 16.31 3.82
CA ASP A 182 -1.24 17.23 4.25
C ASP A 182 -2.57 16.50 4.40
N ARG A 183 -3.40 17.00 5.34
CA ARG A 183 -4.75 16.47 5.54
C ARG A 183 -5.61 16.60 4.27
N ASP A 184 -5.46 17.72 3.57
CA ASP A 184 -6.22 18.02 2.36
C ASP A 184 -5.68 17.26 1.12
N ALA A 185 -4.52 16.59 1.25
CA ALA A 185 -3.95 15.72 0.22
C ALA A 185 -4.53 14.29 0.28
N THR A 186 -5.81 14.17 0.61
CA THR A 186 -6.54 12.90 0.60
C THR A 186 -7.72 13.01 -0.34
N ILE A 187 -7.83 12.06 -1.26
CA ILE A 187 -8.93 11.93 -2.23
C ILE A 187 -9.96 10.96 -1.66
N ASP A 188 -11.20 11.39 -1.55
CA ASP A 188 -12.34 10.53 -1.24
C ASP A 188 -12.78 9.80 -2.51
N CYS A 189 -12.92 8.47 -2.41
CA CYS A 189 -13.25 7.60 -3.55
C CYS A 189 -14.70 7.09 -3.53
N VAL A 190 -15.49 7.50 -2.51
CA VAL A 190 -16.90 7.12 -2.31
C VAL A 190 -17.80 8.32 -2.48
#